data_cbdb5ff7437e321236a7a46cf983fd5b
#
_entry.id   cbdb5ff7437e321236a7a46cf983fd5b
#
_cell.length_a   1.000
_cell.length_b   1.000
_cell.length_c   1.000
_cell.angle_alpha   90.00
_cell.angle_beta   90.00
_cell.angle_gamma   90.00
#
_symmetry.space_group_name_H-M   'P 1'
#
loop_
_entity.id
_entity.type
_entity.pdbx_description
1 polymer ?
#
loop_
_entity_poly.entity_id
_entity_poly.type
_entity_poly.pdbx_seq_one_letter_code
_entity_poly.pdbx_strand_id
1 'polypeptide(L)'
;MTATAIASTSVLGEQAPNLDPYISFETFLEKYRKGGEDGLKWEWNEGRIEKTTAMKLKEQYIVRNLARHFTTTSAYQNGDILTFEVEVWTSPIKWRKPDAAYLTHQQITDGAKGIESMPAFVIEVISKNDDINIVVDKVDEYFAAGVQVIWHIFPEQKMVHIYRSLDIIEVCRGEKLCSAAPVLSAFEMTVSDIFSI
;
A
#
# COMPACT_ATOMS: atom_id res chain seq x y z
N MET A 1 47.47 12.67 50.43
CA MET A 1 46.94 11.56 49.63
C MET A 1 45.45 11.77 49.50
N THR A 2 45.02 12.31 48.39
CA THR A 2 43.63 12.68 48.14
C THR A 2 43.02 11.57 47.27
N ALA A 3 42.00 10.90 47.83
CA ALA A 3 41.26 9.86 47.13
C ALA A 3 40.19 10.53 46.25
N THR A 4 40.28 10.28 44.94
CA THR A 4 39.29 10.74 43.94
C THR A 4 38.14 9.77 43.91
N ALA A 5 36.94 10.22 44.20
CA ALA A 5 35.72 9.44 44.09
C ALA A 5 35.30 9.31 42.61
N ILE A 6 35.14 8.09 42.14
CA ILE A 6 34.61 7.78 40.83
C ILE A 6 33.07 7.81 40.93
N ALA A 7 32.45 8.76 40.26
CA ALA A 7 31.01 8.82 40.11
C ALA A 7 30.50 7.70 39.19
N SER A 8 29.64 6.83 39.73
CA SER A 8 28.94 5.82 38.96
C SER A 8 27.85 6.48 38.12
N THR A 9 28.01 6.47 36.79
CA THR A 9 26.98 6.88 35.83
C THR A 9 25.90 5.82 35.82
N SER A 10 24.72 6.16 36.29
CA SER A 10 23.51 5.33 36.16
C SER A 10 23.16 5.21 34.69
N VAL A 11 23.24 3.99 34.18
CA VAL A 11 22.69 3.63 32.85
C VAL A 11 21.18 3.83 32.93
N LEU A 12 20.69 4.83 32.18
CA LEU A 12 19.26 5.03 31.97
C LEU A 12 18.72 3.78 31.28
N GLY A 13 17.78 3.11 31.98
CA GLY A 13 17.12 1.93 31.44
C GLY A 13 16.47 2.25 30.11
N GLU A 14 16.80 1.49 29.08
CA GLU A 14 16.04 1.42 27.86
C GLU A 14 14.59 1.06 28.23
N GLN A 15 13.68 1.99 28.03
CA GLN A 15 12.26 1.68 28.07
C GLN A 15 11.99 0.65 26.97
N ALA A 16 11.51 -0.52 27.35
CA ALA A 16 11.02 -1.52 26.43
C ALA A 16 10.04 -0.84 25.45
N PRO A 17 10.10 -1.15 24.14
CA PRO A 17 9.20 -0.55 23.16
C PRO A 17 7.76 -0.74 23.63
N ASN A 18 7.01 0.34 23.71
CA ASN A 18 5.60 0.34 24.05
C ASN A 18 4.87 -0.40 22.91
N LEU A 19 4.71 -1.71 23.07
CA LEU A 19 3.96 -2.53 22.10
C LEU A 19 2.52 -2.03 22.16
N ASP A 20 2.02 -1.51 21.06
CA ASP A 20 0.62 -1.14 20.93
C ASP A 20 -0.27 -2.28 21.44
N PRO A 21 -1.27 -2.00 22.28
CA PRO A 21 -2.10 -3.05 22.85
C PRO A 21 -2.81 -3.82 21.74
N TYR A 22 -2.89 -5.15 21.90
CA TYR A 22 -3.69 -5.99 21.03
C TYR A 22 -5.14 -5.51 21.01
N ILE A 23 -5.70 -5.27 19.82
CA ILE A 23 -7.10 -4.86 19.63
C ILE A 23 -7.83 -5.85 18.74
N SER A 24 -9.10 -6.12 19.04
CA SER A 24 -9.93 -6.91 18.15
C SER A 24 -10.26 -6.15 16.86
N PHE A 25 -10.61 -6.90 15.81
CA PHE A 25 -11.00 -6.27 14.55
C PHE A 25 -12.26 -5.39 14.70
N GLU A 26 -13.22 -5.78 15.53
CA GLU A 26 -14.41 -4.99 15.83
C GLU A 26 -14.03 -3.65 16.47
N THR A 27 -13.10 -3.66 17.42
CA THR A 27 -12.58 -2.43 18.05
C THR A 27 -11.86 -1.54 17.02
N PHE A 28 -11.09 -2.18 16.10
CA PHE A 28 -10.45 -1.44 15.00
C PHE A 28 -11.47 -0.78 14.09
N LEU A 29 -12.50 -1.50 13.64
CA LEU A 29 -13.56 -0.95 12.78
C LEU A 29 -14.29 0.21 13.44
N GLU A 30 -14.63 0.08 14.72
CA GLU A 30 -15.39 1.07 15.44
C GLU A 30 -14.59 2.36 15.67
N LYS A 31 -13.31 2.24 16.08
CA LYS A 31 -12.51 3.37 16.57
C LYS A 31 -11.46 3.88 15.60
N TYR A 32 -10.90 3.02 14.75
CA TYR A 32 -9.66 3.29 14.04
C TYR A 32 -9.75 3.19 12.51
N ARG A 33 -10.79 2.57 11.95
CA ARG A 33 -10.96 2.39 10.50
C ARG A 33 -10.81 3.68 9.68
N LYS A 34 -11.25 4.81 10.24
CA LYS A 34 -11.16 6.12 9.56
C LYS A 34 -9.77 6.75 9.59
N GLY A 35 -8.81 6.09 10.25
CA GLY A 35 -7.48 6.65 10.52
C GLY A 35 -7.50 7.63 11.67
N GLY A 36 -6.32 8.14 12.03
CA GLY A 36 -6.15 9.12 13.09
C GLY A 36 -6.18 10.56 12.59
N GLU A 37 -6.23 11.51 13.51
CA GLU A 37 -6.07 12.95 13.22
C GLU A 37 -4.65 13.30 12.72
N ASP A 38 -3.72 12.34 12.81
CA ASP A 38 -2.33 12.45 12.37
C ASP A 38 -2.16 12.43 10.83
N GLY A 39 -3.26 12.21 10.08
CA GLY A 39 -3.24 12.11 8.62
C GLY A 39 -2.60 10.83 8.11
N LEU A 40 -2.49 9.81 8.94
CA LEU A 40 -2.02 8.48 8.58
C LEU A 40 -3.19 7.57 8.20
N LYS A 41 -2.93 6.65 7.28
CA LYS A 41 -3.81 5.53 6.95
C LYS A 41 -3.51 4.39 7.93
N TRP A 42 -4.54 3.83 8.52
CA TRP A 42 -4.41 2.77 9.51
C TRP A 42 -4.95 1.46 8.96
N GLU A 43 -4.17 0.41 9.14
CA GLU A 43 -4.48 -0.96 8.72
C GLU A 43 -4.42 -1.87 9.95
N TRP A 44 -5.10 -3.00 9.89
CA TRP A 44 -5.13 -3.97 10.98
C TRP A 44 -4.41 -5.25 10.59
N ASN A 45 -3.42 -5.62 11.38
CA ASN A 45 -2.58 -6.79 11.17
C ASN A 45 -2.45 -7.59 12.47
N GLU A 46 -3.11 -8.75 12.53
CA GLU A 46 -3.00 -9.69 13.66
C GLU A 46 -3.22 -9.03 15.03
N GLY A 47 -4.21 -8.16 15.13
CA GLY A 47 -4.51 -7.44 16.37
C GLY A 47 -3.68 -6.19 16.63
N ARG A 48 -2.86 -5.76 15.68
CA ARG A 48 -2.06 -4.53 15.75
C ARG A 48 -2.54 -3.52 14.73
N ILE A 49 -2.41 -2.25 15.07
CA ILE A 49 -2.61 -1.16 14.11
C ILE A 49 -1.28 -0.88 13.43
N GLU A 50 -1.24 -1.03 12.11
CA GLU A 50 -0.14 -0.56 11.29
C GLU A 50 -0.52 0.80 10.70
N LYS A 51 0.37 1.78 10.87
CA LYS A 51 0.16 3.13 10.36
C LYS A 51 1.03 3.33 9.14
N THR A 52 0.39 3.66 8.03
CA THR A 52 1.07 3.98 6.78
C THR A 52 0.79 5.43 6.40
N THR A 53 1.67 6.03 5.62
CA THR A 53 1.48 7.41 5.18
C THR A 53 0.32 7.45 4.18
N ALA A 54 -0.73 8.22 4.48
CA ALA A 54 -1.76 8.50 3.51
C ALA A 54 -1.19 9.37 2.37
N MET A 55 -1.72 9.17 1.16
CA MET A 55 -1.29 9.94 -0.02
C MET A 55 -1.55 11.42 0.20
N LYS A 56 -0.51 12.24 0.07
CA LYS A 56 -0.57 13.68 0.29
C LYS A 56 -1.18 14.40 -0.90
N LEU A 57 -1.76 15.58 -0.65
CA LEU A 57 -2.32 16.43 -1.72
C LEU A 57 -1.32 16.66 -2.87
N LYS A 58 -0.03 16.82 -2.55
CA LYS A 58 1.04 17.00 -3.54
C LYS A 58 1.26 15.78 -4.45
N GLU A 59 0.71 14.61 -4.10
CA GLU A 59 0.85 13.35 -4.83
C GLU A 59 -0.43 12.98 -5.60
N GLN A 60 -1.51 13.76 -5.44
CA GLN A 60 -2.81 13.49 -6.09
C GLN A 60 -2.76 13.56 -7.62
N TYR A 61 -1.75 14.23 -8.19
CA TYR A 61 -1.56 14.20 -9.64
C TYR A 61 -1.23 12.80 -10.17
N ILE A 62 -0.59 11.94 -9.36
CA ILE A 62 -0.33 10.53 -9.70
C ILE A 62 -1.68 9.80 -9.85
N VAL A 63 -2.56 9.92 -8.87
CA VAL A 63 -3.92 9.36 -8.91
C VAL A 63 -4.67 9.82 -10.15
N ARG A 64 -4.65 11.15 -10.41
CA ARG A 64 -5.28 11.72 -11.60
C ARG A 64 -4.74 11.10 -12.90
N ASN A 65 -3.43 10.93 -13.01
CA ASN A 65 -2.81 10.41 -14.23
C ASN A 65 -3.15 8.93 -14.42
N LEU A 66 -3.07 8.11 -13.35
CA LEU A 66 -3.48 6.71 -13.38
C LEU A 66 -4.97 6.57 -13.76
N ALA A 67 -5.85 7.32 -13.10
CA ALA A 67 -7.29 7.29 -13.37
C ALA A 67 -7.60 7.71 -14.80
N ARG A 68 -7.00 8.81 -15.27
CA ARG A 68 -7.19 9.31 -16.64
C ARG A 68 -6.72 8.30 -17.67
N HIS A 69 -5.57 7.68 -17.46
CA HIS A 69 -5.08 6.66 -18.37
C HIS A 69 -5.98 5.42 -18.38
N PHE A 70 -6.46 4.99 -17.21
CA PHE A 70 -7.36 3.85 -17.10
C PHE A 70 -8.63 4.05 -17.94
N THR A 71 -9.19 5.27 -18.02
CA THR A 71 -10.39 5.53 -18.82
C THR A 71 -10.19 5.32 -20.33
N THR A 72 -8.96 5.22 -20.81
CA THR A 72 -8.65 4.93 -22.22
C THR A 72 -8.60 3.44 -22.53
N THR A 73 -8.66 2.57 -21.54
CA THR A 73 -8.57 1.12 -21.69
C THR A 73 -9.91 0.48 -22.06
N SER A 74 -9.85 -0.68 -22.73
CA SER A 74 -11.05 -1.50 -22.96
C SER A 74 -11.68 -2.01 -21.66
N ALA A 75 -10.89 -2.22 -20.61
CA ALA A 75 -11.37 -2.62 -19.30
C ALA A 75 -12.37 -1.60 -18.72
N TYR A 76 -12.04 -0.30 -18.79
CA TYR A 76 -12.96 0.75 -18.38
C TYR A 76 -14.29 0.71 -19.17
N GLN A 77 -14.21 0.50 -20.48
CA GLN A 77 -15.41 0.41 -21.33
C GLN A 77 -16.27 -0.82 -21.01
N ASN A 78 -15.66 -1.89 -20.50
CA ASN A 78 -16.36 -3.09 -20.04
C ASN A 78 -16.96 -2.97 -18.63
N GLY A 79 -16.81 -1.81 -17.98
CA GLY A 79 -17.35 -1.56 -16.65
C GLY A 79 -16.43 -1.93 -15.49
N ASP A 80 -15.17 -2.25 -15.77
CA ASP A 80 -14.13 -2.43 -14.76
C ASP A 80 -13.72 -1.07 -14.17
N ILE A 81 -13.12 -1.06 -13.00
CA ILE A 81 -12.66 0.16 -12.34
C ILE A 81 -11.21 0.03 -11.85
N LEU A 82 -10.50 1.15 -11.89
CA LEU A 82 -9.35 1.39 -11.02
C LEU A 82 -9.87 2.23 -9.85
N THR A 83 -10.01 1.62 -8.69
CA THR A 83 -10.51 2.26 -7.46
C THR A 83 -9.34 2.65 -6.56
N PHE A 84 -9.60 3.59 -5.65
CA PHE A 84 -8.60 4.10 -4.73
C PHE A 84 -9.02 3.83 -3.29
N GLU A 85 -8.05 3.43 -2.45
CA GLU A 85 -8.26 3.14 -1.04
C GLU A 85 -9.33 2.06 -0.76
N VAL A 86 -9.38 1.01 -1.59
CA VAL A 86 -10.29 -0.11 -1.36
C VAL A 86 -9.81 -0.97 -0.19
N GLU A 87 -10.75 -1.41 0.62
CA GLU A 87 -10.49 -2.28 1.77
C GLU A 87 -10.48 -3.74 1.32
N VAL A 88 -9.44 -4.48 1.68
CA VAL A 88 -9.27 -5.89 1.29
C VAL A 88 -8.76 -6.75 2.45
N TRP A 89 -9.19 -8.00 2.50
CA TRP A 89 -8.63 -9.00 3.39
C TRP A 89 -7.54 -9.79 2.65
N THR A 90 -6.29 -9.65 3.11
CA THR A 90 -5.19 -10.47 2.59
C THR A 90 -5.11 -11.83 3.28
N SER A 91 -5.69 -11.93 4.47
CA SER A 91 -5.92 -13.17 5.20
C SER A 91 -7.05 -12.97 6.22
N PRO A 92 -7.55 -14.03 6.90
CA PRO A 92 -8.58 -13.88 7.93
C PRO A 92 -8.22 -12.96 9.10
N ILE A 93 -6.94 -12.63 9.26
CA ILE A 93 -6.38 -11.84 10.36
C ILE A 93 -5.62 -10.60 9.91
N LYS A 94 -5.68 -10.25 8.61
CA LYS A 94 -4.99 -9.10 8.03
C LYS A 94 -5.92 -8.32 7.10
N TRP A 95 -6.15 -7.07 7.43
CA TRP A 95 -6.95 -6.13 6.69
C TRP A 95 -6.09 -5.00 6.16
N ARG A 96 -6.12 -4.78 4.86
CA ARG A 96 -5.27 -3.84 4.13
C ARG A 96 -6.09 -2.85 3.33
N LYS A 97 -5.46 -1.73 2.99
CA LYS A 97 -6.07 -0.67 2.20
C LYS A 97 -5.07 -0.15 1.17
N PRO A 98 -4.86 -0.87 0.06
CA PRO A 98 -3.97 -0.40 -0.99
C PRO A 98 -4.40 0.97 -1.53
N ASP A 99 -3.44 1.78 -1.99
CA ASP A 99 -3.72 3.12 -2.51
C ASP A 99 -4.54 3.07 -3.79
N ALA A 100 -4.34 2.05 -4.64
CA ALA A 100 -5.23 1.76 -5.74
C ALA A 100 -5.31 0.26 -6.03
N ALA A 101 -6.44 -0.18 -6.60
CA ALA A 101 -6.66 -1.55 -7.03
C ALA A 101 -7.56 -1.62 -8.27
N TYR A 102 -7.28 -2.60 -9.12
CA TYR A 102 -8.14 -2.91 -10.27
C TYR A 102 -9.18 -3.95 -9.89
N LEU A 103 -10.44 -3.62 -10.14
CA LEU A 103 -11.58 -4.51 -9.94
C LEU A 103 -12.32 -4.69 -11.26
N THR A 104 -12.58 -5.94 -11.62
CA THR A 104 -13.42 -6.27 -12.77
C THR A 104 -14.89 -5.95 -12.47
N HIS A 105 -15.68 -5.76 -13.50
CA HIS A 105 -17.14 -5.58 -13.39
C HIS A 105 -17.79 -6.73 -12.58
N GLN A 106 -17.31 -7.95 -12.75
CA GLN A 106 -17.80 -9.10 -11.99
C GLN A 106 -17.51 -8.95 -10.49
N GLN A 107 -16.27 -8.58 -10.12
CA GLN A 107 -15.90 -8.35 -8.71
C GLN A 107 -16.74 -7.25 -8.05
N ILE A 108 -17.04 -6.17 -8.80
CA ILE A 108 -17.90 -5.09 -8.32
C ILE A 108 -19.32 -5.60 -8.06
N THR A 109 -19.86 -6.38 -9.01
CA THR A 109 -21.21 -6.95 -8.92
C THR A 109 -21.32 -7.94 -7.76
N ASP A 110 -20.29 -8.76 -7.52
CA ASP A 110 -20.25 -9.73 -6.44
C ASP A 110 -20.04 -9.04 -5.09
N GLY A 111 -19.20 -8.02 -5.03
CA GLY A 111 -19.02 -7.18 -3.84
C GLY A 111 -20.32 -6.50 -3.38
N ALA A 112 -21.16 -6.05 -4.33
CA ALA A 112 -22.49 -5.50 -4.02
C ALA A 112 -23.43 -6.52 -3.38
N LYS A 113 -23.14 -7.82 -3.53
CA LYS A 113 -23.87 -8.94 -2.89
C LYS A 113 -23.19 -9.46 -1.62
N GLY A 114 -22.10 -8.79 -1.19
CA GLY A 114 -21.30 -9.21 -0.03
C GLY A 114 -20.32 -10.35 -0.30
N ILE A 115 -20.03 -10.64 -1.56
CA ILE A 115 -19.01 -11.63 -1.96
C ILE A 115 -17.72 -10.87 -2.23
N GLU A 116 -16.77 -10.99 -1.32
CA GLU A 116 -15.47 -10.33 -1.43
C GLU A 116 -14.48 -11.19 -2.23
N SER A 117 -13.64 -10.53 -3.01
CA SER A 117 -12.55 -11.17 -3.76
C SER A 117 -11.34 -10.26 -3.82
N MET A 118 -10.15 -10.84 -3.79
CA MET A 118 -8.90 -10.08 -3.87
C MET A 118 -8.71 -9.49 -5.27
N PRO A 119 -8.32 -8.20 -5.41
CA PRO A 119 -7.89 -7.63 -6.67
C PRO A 119 -6.65 -8.35 -7.20
N ALA A 120 -6.59 -8.59 -8.50
CA ALA A 120 -5.41 -9.20 -9.10
C ALA A 120 -4.27 -8.21 -9.38
N PHE A 121 -4.55 -6.90 -9.36
CA PHE A 121 -3.58 -5.82 -9.52
C PHE A 121 -3.80 -4.75 -8.46
N VAL A 122 -2.73 -4.39 -7.74
CA VAL A 122 -2.72 -3.34 -6.72
C VAL A 122 -1.56 -2.36 -6.93
N ILE A 123 -1.74 -1.15 -6.43
CA ILE A 123 -0.74 -0.07 -6.46
C ILE A 123 -0.60 0.49 -5.05
N GLU A 124 0.65 0.65 -4.61
CA GLU A 124 1.01 1.37 -3.39
C GLU A 124 1.91 2.55 -3.75
N VAL A 125 1.63 3.71 -3.21
CA VAL A 125 2.46 4.94 -3.37
C VAL A 125 3.33 5.06 -2.13
N ILE A 126 4.60 4.74 -2.28
CA ILE A 126 5.54 4.60 -1.17
C ILE A 126 6.15 5.95 -0.79
N SER A 127 5.91 6.36 0.43
CA SER A 127 6.50 7.56 1.03
C SER A 127 7.85 7.25 1.68
N LYS A 128 8.73 8.23 1.75
CA LYS A 128 10.01 8.12 2.47
C LYS A 128 9.88 7.82 3.98
N ASN A 129 8.68 8.03 4.54
CA ASN A 129 8.41 7.81 5.94
C ASN A 129 7.78 6.42 6.22
N ASP A 130 7.51 5.65 5.16
CA ASP A 130 6.97 4.31 5.33
C ASP A 130 8.05 3.34 5.83
N ASP A 131 7.69 2.47 6.76
CA ASP A 131 8.58 1.42 7.25
C ASP A 131 8.82 0.40 6.12
N ILE A 132 10.08 0.27 5.72
CA ILE A 132 10.45 -0.63 4.62
C ILE A 132 10.10 -2.09 4.92
N ASN A 133 10.13 -2.52 6.18
CA ASN A 133 9.75 -3.89 6.52
C ASN A 133 8.27 -4.12 6.25
N ILE A 134 7.40 -3.17 6.64
CA ILE A 134 5.96 -3.24 6.33
C ILE A 134 5.72 -3.23 4.82
N VAL A 135 6.45 -2.41 4.07
CA VAL A 135 6.34 -2.34 2.60
C VAL A 135 6.70 -3.67 1.95
N VAL A 136 7.76 -4.32 2.44
CA VAL A 136 8.19 -5.65 1.92
C VAL A 136 7.21 -6.74 2.33
N ASP A 137 6.82 -6.79 3.60
CA ASP A 137 5.88 -7.79 4.11
C ASP A 137 4.53 -7.76 3.36
N LYS A 138 4.06 -6.58 2.96
CA LYS A 138 2.85 -6.43 2.13
C LYS A 138 2.97 -7.09 0.76
N VAL A 139 4.16 -7.11 0.15
CA VAL A 139 4.35 -7.80 -1.14
C VAL A 139 4.07 -9.29 -0.99
N ASP A 140 4.64 -9.92 0.05
CA ASP A 140 4.43 -11.33 0.35
C ASP A 140 2.95 -11.61 0.63
N GLU A 141 2.30 -10.76 1.43
CA GLU A 141 0.89 -10.87 1.77
C GLU A 141 -0.03 -10.76 0.54
N TYR A 142 0.21 -9.79 -0.34
CA TYR A 142 -0.58 -9.61 -1.53
C TYR A 142 -0.47 -10.80 -2.50
N PHE A 143 0.74 -11.33 -2.74
CA PHE A 143 0.90 -12.52 -3.57
C PHE A 143 0.25 -13.75 -2.93
N ALA A 144 0.41 -13.94 -1.62
CA ALA A 144 -0.25 -15.04 -0.91
C ALA A 144 -1.79 -14.95 -0.97
N ALA A 145 -2.35 -13.73 -1.04
CA ALA A 145 -3.78 -13.47 -1.18
C ALA A 145 -4.31 -13.59 -2.62
N GLY A 146 -3.43 -13.77 -3.63
CA GLY A 146 -3.82 -13.96 -5.02
C GLY A 146 -3.64 -12.74 -5.93
N VAL A 147 -3.03 -11.65 -5.46
CA VAL A 147 -2.56 -10.56 -6.34
C VAL A 147 -1.52 -11.11 -7.30
N GLN A 148 -1.55 -10.68 -8.54
CA GLN A 148 -0.63 -11.15 -9.59
C GLN A 148 0.36 -10.08 -10.03
N VAL A 149 0.00 -8.80 -9.90
CA VAL A 149 0.87 -7.67 -10.22
C VAL A 149 0.75 -6.61 -9.12
N ILE A 150 1.91 -6.13 -8.66
CA ILE A 150 1.97 -5.04 -7.69
C ILE A 150 2.85 -3.93 -8.28
N TRP A 151 2.37 -2.69 -8.21
CA TRP A 151 3.21 -1.52 -8.48
C TRP A 151 3.51 -0.79 -7.18
N HIS A 152 4.78 -0.60 -6.87
CA HIS A 152 5.23 0.37 -5.89
C HIS A 152 5.68 1.64 -6.61
N ILE A 153 4.98 2.73 -6.41
CA ILE A 153 5.29 4.04 -7.00
C ILE A 153 6.05 4.86 -5.96
N PHE A 154 7.24 5.31 -6.33
CA PHE A 154 8.13 6.12 -5.46
C PHE A 154 8.18 7.56 -5.99
N PRO A 155 7.37 8.49 -5.43
CA PRO A 155 7.25 9.85 -5.95
C PRO A 155 8.54 10.65 -5.91
N GLU A 156 9.32 10.54 -4.83
CA GLU A 156 10.55 11.31 -4.66
C GLU A 156 11.65 10.87 -5.63
N GLN A 157 11.72 9.57 -5.95
CA GLN A 157 12.70 8.99 -6.87
C GLN A 157 12.23 8.99 -8.33
N LYS A 158 10.96 9.34 -8.59
CA LYS A 158 10.30 9.21 -9.88
C LYS A 158 10.57 7.83 -10.49
N MET A 159 10.15 6.80 -9.77
CA MET A 159 10.44 5.41 -10.09
C MET A 159 9.24 4.54 -9.77
N VAL A 160 9.09 3.45 -10.52
CA VAL A 160 8.10 2.40 -10.26
C VAL A 160 8.80 1.05 -10.18
N HIS A 161 8.49 0.29 -9.13
CA HIS A 161 8.84 -1.13 -9.07
C HIS A 161 7.60 -1.94 -9.41
N ILE A 162 7.74 -2.86 -10.34
CA ILE A 162 6.68 -3.78 -10.76
C ILE A 162 7.06 -5.17 -10.28
N TYR A 163 6.27 -5.71 -9.37
CA TYR A 163 6.43 -7.07 -8.88
C TYR A 163 5.47 -7.98 -9.65
N ARG A 164 6.00 -9.08 -10.22
CA ARG A 164 5.22 -10.15 -10.87
C ARG A 164 5.33 -11.49 -10.13
N SER A 165 6.23 -11.56 -9.16
CA SER A 165 6.41 -12.61 -8.17
C SER A 165 7.32 -12.08 -7.06
N LEU A 166 7.57 -12.89 -6.04
CA LEU A 166 8.51 -12.54 -4.97
C LEU A 166 9.96 -12.39 -5.48
N ASP A 167 10.29 -13.07 -6.57
CA ASP A 167 11.66 -13.12 -7.12
C ASP A 167 11.85 -12.20 -8.34
N ILE A 168 10.79 -11.63 -8.90
CA ILE A 168 10.86 -10.84 -10.13
C ILE A 168 10.35 -9.42 -9.88
N ILE A 169 11.30 -8.48 -9.88
CA ILE A 169 11.04 -7.06 -9.72
C ILE A 169 11.61 -6.34 -10.94
N GLU A 170 10.72 -5.65 -11.66
CA GLU A 170 11.12 -4.76 -12.75
C GLU A 170 11.17 -3.32 -12.25
N VAL A 171 12.32 -2.66 -12.41
CA VAL A 171 12.50 -1.25 -12.06
C VAL A 171 12.33 -0.39 -13.31
N CYS A 172 11.38 0.57 -13.25
CA CYS A 172 11.07 1.49 -14.33
C CYS A 172 11.39 2.93 -13.93
N ARG A 173 11.96 3.69 -14.90
CA ARG A 173 12.29 5.13 -14.79
C ARG A 173 12.13 5.82 -16.14
N GLY A 174 11.85 7.13 -16.14
CA GLY A 174 11.77 7.95 -17.35
C GLY A 174 10.76 7.42 -18.36
N GLU A 175 11.19 7.18 -19.59
CA GLU A 175 10.33 6.72 -20.69
C GLU A 175 10.07 5.21 -20.69
N LYS A 176 10.59 4.47 -19.69
CA LYS A 176 10.33 3.04 -19.59
C LYS A 176 8.86 2.81 -19.26
N LEU A 177 8.22 1.92 -20.02
CA LEU A 177 6.83 1.51 -19.82
C LEU A 177 6.69 0.66 -18.56
N CYS A 178 5.71 1.02 -17.74
CA CYS A 178 5.17 0.21 -16.66
C CYS A 178 3.94 -0.51 -17.19
N SER A 179 3.92 -1.83 -17.15
CA SER A 179 2.80 -2.65 -17.64
C SER A 179 2.16 -3.43 -16.50
N ALA A 180 0.83 -3.41 -16.43
CA ALA A 180 0.05 -4.24 -15.51
C ALA A 180 -0.29 -5.63 -16.08
N ALA A 181 0.37 -6.04 -17.17
CA ALA A 181 0.24 -7.41 -17.68
C ALA A 181 0.78 -8.44 -16.67
N PRO A 182 0.18 -9.64 -16.58
CA PRO A 182 -0.87 -10.17 -17.45
C PRO A 182 -2.31 -9.76 -17.07
N VAL A 183 -2.51 -9.14 -15.91
CA VAL A 183 -3.84 -8.83 -15.36
C VAL A 183 -4.59 -7.82 -16.21
N LEU A 184 -3.92 -6.73 -16.58
CA LEU A 184 -4.51 -5.61 -17.31
C LEU A 184 -3.52 -5.16 -18.42
N SER A 185 -3.42 -5.95 -19.49
CA SER A 185 -2.40 -5.75 -20.53
C SER A 185 -2.54 -4.42 -21.28
N ALA A 186 -3.75 -3.82 -21.32
CA ALA A 186 -3.97 -2.52 -21.94
C ALA A 186 -3.57 -1.34 -21.04
N PHE A 187 -3.19 -1.60 -19.78
CA PHE A 187 -2.78 -0.56 -18.84
C PHE A 187 -1.26 -0.47 -18.80
N GLU A 188 -0.73 0.36 -19.66
CA GLU A 188 0.70 0.60 -19.81
C GLU A 188 0.97 2.10 -19.84
N MET A 189 1.85 2.59 -18.97
CA MET A 189 2.22 4.01 -18.88
C MET A 189 3.73 4.16 -18.78
N THR A 190 4.28 5.20 -19.39
CA THR A 190 5.67 5.58 -19.06
C THR A 190 5.74 6.14 -17.64
N VAL A 191 6.89 5.99 -17.00
CA VAL A 191 7.10 6.62 -15.68
C VAL A 191 6.95 8.13 -15.77
N SER A 192 7.41 8.74 -16.89
CA SER A 192 7.23 10.17 -17.15
C SER A 192 5.75 10.58 -17.17
N ASP A 193 4.86 9.78 -17.75
CA ASP A 193 3.42 10.06 -17.79
C ASP A 193 2.78 9.93 -16.39
N ILE A 194 3.18 8.94 -15.61
CA ILE A 194 2.71 8.76 -14.22
C ILE A 194 3.04 10.02 -13.39
N PHE A 195 4.21 10.62 -13.59
CA PHE A 195 4.68 11.78 -12.83
C PHE A 195 4.50 13.12 -13.54
N SER A 196 3.75 13.21 -14.66
CA SER A 196 3.44 14.47 -15.34
C SER A 196 2.50 15.35 -14.53
N ILE A 197 2.78 16.65 -14.46
CA ILE A 197 1.97 17.65 -13.72
C ILE A 197 1.12 18.47 -14.69
#